data_afa95d746037198103457d324ae24808
#
_entry.id   afa95d746037198103457d324ae24808
#
_cell.length_a   1.000
_cell.length_b   1.000
_cell.length_c   1.000
_cell.angle_alpha   90.00
_cell.angle_beta   90.00
_cell.angle_gamma   90.00
#
_symmetry.space_group_name_H-M   'P 1'
#
loop_
_entity.id
_entity.type
_entity.pdbx_description
1 polymer ?
#
loop_
_entity_poly.entity_id
_entity_poly.type
_entity_poly.pdbx_seq_one_letter_code
_entity_poly.pdbx_strand_id
1 'polypeptide(L)'
;DPADDHDPFLLNLFACKPDCADRLAERGHLIRRMEPPAEPLARHQWAVALAALPYAAAFGAGWGSKEVDASVARALAWHAMSRDTTLGMAQRHGALVAALAAWQALVAQAPTGMRRASLARVANEAGARSLATQALLGLVDHILSTQELDVGEPFLAPSVRFETLPAASATSQWVLGGLLEVLEQSSAFSSFYTGQGALQRLHLIQQMGFASEQMRRRLQLIQARFP
;
A
#
# COMPACT_ATOMS: atom_id res chain seq x y z
N ASP A 1 -15.20 7.34 22.63
CA ASP A 1 -15.16 8.72 22.10
C ASP A 1 -14.50 8.66 20.70
N PRO A 2 -15.15 9.21 19.65
CA PRO A 2 -14.54 9.20 18.30
C PRO A 2 -13.15 9.87 18.23
N ALA A 3 -12.78 10.62 19.27
CA ALA A 3 -11.47 11.26 19.39
C ALA A 3 -10.33 10.28 19.71
N ASP A 4 -10.63 9.10 20.23
CA ASP A 4 -9.61 8.15 20.67
C ASP A 4 -9.10 7.21 19.56
N ASP A 5 -9.73 7.25 18.38
CA ASP A 5 -9.44 6.34 17.27
C ASP A 5 -8.56 6.99 16.16
N HIS A 6 -7.98 8.14 16.45
CA HIS A 6 -7.13 8.81 15.44
C HIS A 6 -5.75 8.14 15.34
N ASP A 7 -5.37 7.82 14.10
CA ASP A 7 -4.03 7.34 13.79
C ASP A 7 -2.99 8.38 14.29
N PRO A 8 -2.04 8.01 15.18
CA PRO A 8 -1.05 8.92 15.75
C PRO A 8 -0.14 9.57 14.69
N PHE A 9 -0.14 9.04 13.46
CA PHE A 9 0.56 9.64 12.33
C PHE A 9 -0.28 10.66 11.56
N LEU A 10 -1.54 10.90 11.96
CA LEU A 10 -2.37 11.92 11.34
C LEU A 10 -1.86 13.31 11.74
N LEU A 11 -1.24 14.01 10.81
CA LEU A 11 -0.60 15.30 11.06
C LEU A 11 -1.51 16.51 10.86
N ASN A 12 -2.62 16.34 10.12
CA ASN A 12 -3.51 17.42 9.78
C ASN A 12 -4.97 17.01 9.93
N LEU A 13 -5.72 17.78 10.71
CA LEU A 13 -7.17 17.71 10.80
C LEU A 13 -7.75 18.99 10.18
N PHE A 14 -8.69 18.82 9.26
CA PHE A 14 -9.40 19.93 8.63
C PHE A 14 -10.82 19.99 9.19
N ALA A 15 -11.16 21.13 9.75
CA ALA A 15 -12.52 21.42 10.21
C ALA A 15 -13.15 22.49 9.32
N CYS A 16 -14.42 22.32 8.99
CA CYS A 16 -15.19 23.34 8.27
C CYS A 16 -16.58 23.53 8.88
N LYS A 17 -17.18 24.69 8.65
CA LYS A 17 -18.56 24.96 9.07
C LYS A 17 -19.54 24.04 8.34
N PRO A 18 -20.71 23.71 8.94
CA PRO A 18 -21.70 22.81 8.32
C PRO A 18 -22.10 23.20 6.90
N ASP A 19 -22.37 24.49 6.65
CA ASP A 19 -22.72 25.01 5.32
C ASP A 19 -21.61 24.84 4.29
N CYS A 20 -20.35 24.97 4.72
CA CYS A 20 -19.20 24.69 3.88
C CYS A 20 -19.08 23.18 3.59
N ALA A 21 -19.31 22.34 4.60
CA ALA A 21 -19.31 20.90 4.44
C ALA A 21 -20.39 20.43 3.46
N ASP A 22 -21.59 21.05 3.47
CA ASP A 22 -22.66 20.77 2.51
C ASP A 22 -22.18 21.04 1.07
N ARG A 23 -21.66 22.24 0.83
CA ARG A 23 -21.14 22.63 -0.50
C ARG A 23 -19.98 21.76 -0.97
N LEU A 24 -19.09 21.34 -0.07
CA LEU A 24 -17.99 20.45 -0.40
C LEU A 24 -18.50 19.03 -0.75
N ALA A 25 -19.49 18.54 -0.02
CA ALA A 25 -20.12 17.25 -0.31
C ALA A 25 -20.86 17.25 -1.65
N GLU A 26 -21.65 18.30 -1.95
CA GLU A 26 -22.32 18.47 -3.24
C GLU A 26 -21.35 18.50 -4.43
N ARG A 27 -20.16 19.05 -4.23
CA ARG A 27 -19.10 19.09 -5.24
C ARG A 27 -18.24 17.79 -5.29
N GLY A 28 -18.52 16.81 -4.45
CA GLY A 28 -17.74 15.58 -4.35
C GLY A 28 -16.37 15.74 -3.69
N HIS A 29 -16.12 16.84 -2.97
CA HIS A 29 -14.86 17.09 -2.26
C HIS A 29 -14.89 16.65 -0.79
N LEU A 30 -16.03 16.21 -0.29
CA LEU A 30 -16.21 15.71 1.06
C LEU A 30 -17.13 14.48 1.04
N ILE A 31 -16.68 13.38 1.62
CA ILE A 31 -17.49 12.19 1.85
C ILE A 31 -18.11 12.30 3.24
N ARG A 32 -19.42 12.47 3.33
CA ARG A 32 -20.17 12.52 4.60
C ARG A 32 -20.60 11.16 5.09
N ARG A 33 -20.89 10.25 4.15
CA ARG A 33 -21.28 8.87 4.43
C ARG A 33 -20.54 7.97 3.48
N MET A 34 -19.99 6.90 4.02
CA MET A 34 -19.48 5.83 3.17
C MET A 34 -20.65 5.08 2.58
N GLU A 35 -20.59 4.82 1.30
CA GLU A 35 -21.51 3.95 0.59
C GLU A 35 -20.76 2.66 0.30
N PRO A 36 -20.92 1.61 1.13
CA PRO A 36 -20.29 0.34 0.82
C PRO A 36 -20.84 -0.12 -0.54
N PRO A 37 -19.98 -0.49 -1.47
CA PRO A 37 -20.44 -1.07 -2.71
C PRO A 37 -21.22 -2.35 -2.41
N ALA A 38 -22.29 -2.62 -3.18
CA ALA A 38 -23.17 -3.76 -2.95
C ALA A 38 -22.43 -5.09 -3.10
N GLU A 39 -21.57 -5.19 -4.13
CA GLU A 39 -20.80 -6.38 -4.45
C GLU A 39 -19.42 -6.00 -5.00
N PRO A 40 -18.36 -6.80 -4.73
CA PRO A 40 -17.07 -6.58 -5.34
C PRO A 40 -17.09 -6.95 -6.83
N LEU A 41 -16.13 -6.43 -7.59
CA LEU A 41 -15.94 -6.79 -8.99
C LEU A 41 -15.82 -8.30 -9.16
N ALA A 42 -16.37 -8.82 -10.24
CA ALA A 42 -16.22 -10.23 -10.60
C ALA A 42 -14.73 -10.60 -10.73
N ARG A 43 -14.40 -11.84 -10.38
CA ARG A 43 -13.01 -12.35 -10.35
C ARG A 43 -12.19 -11.98 -11.59
N HIS A 44 -12.77 -12.14 -12.77
CA HIS A 44 -12.04 -11.84 -14.03
C HIS A 44 -11.67 -10.37 -14.19
N GLN A 45 -12.43 -9.44 -13.62
CA GLN A 45 -12.17 -8.00 -13.74
C GLN A 45 -10.93 -7.58 -12.93
N TRP A 46 -10.82 -8.02 -11.67
CA TRP A 46 -9.64 -7.72 -10.88
C TRP A 46 -8.39 -8.46 -11.41
N ALA A 47 -8.56 -9.70 -11.90
CA ALA A 47 -7.45 -10.48 -12.44
C ALA A 47 -6.92 -9.86 -13.73
N VAL A 48 -7.79 -9.36 -14.61
CA VAL A 48 -7.41 -8.63 -15.82
C VAL A 48 -6.67 -7.34 -15.46
N ALA A 49 -7.21 -6.57 -14.50
CA ALA A 49 -6.59 -5.33 -14.05
C ALA A 49 -5.19 -5.57 -13.45
N LEU A 50 -5.04 -6.63 -12.65
CA LEU A 50 -3.76 -6.99 -12.04
C LEU A 50 -2.75 -7.49 -13.10
N ALA A 51 -3.19 -8.34 -14.02
CA ALA A 51 -2.35 -8.90 -15.08
C ALA A 51 -1.84 -7.86 -16.07
N ALA A 52 -2.52 -6.73 -16.21
CA ALA A 52 -2.10 -5.61 -17.05
C ALA A 52 -0.92 -4.80 -16.46
N LEU A 53 -0.61 -4.99 -15.19
CA LEU A 53 0.48 -4.26 -14.53
C LEU A 53 1.86 -4.84 -14.89
N PRO A 54 2.87 -4.00 -15.14
CA PRO A 54 4.21 -4.44 -15.58
C PRO A 54 4.88 -5.51 -14.70
N TYR A 55 4.66 -5.45 -13.39
CA TYR A 55 5.27 -6.42 -12.48
C TYR A 55 4.59 -7.80 -12.54
N ALA A 56 3.31 -7.86 -12.90
CA ALA A 56 2.54 -9.12 -12.89
C ALA A 56 3.15 -10.19 -13.81
N ALA A 57 3.80 -9.79 -14.89
CA ALA A 57 4.46 -10.72 -15.80
C ALA A 57 5.53 -11.58 -15.10
N ALA A 58 6.23 -11.05 -14.10
CA ALA A 58 7.26 -11.78 -13.37
C ALA A 58 6.68 -12.76 -12.32
N PHE A 59 5.46 -12.50 -11.83
CA PHE A 59 4.80 -13.28 -10.78
C PHE A 59 3.63 -14.11 -11.30
N GLY A 60 3.01 -13.68 -12.40
CA GLY A 60 1.73 -14.18 -12.90
C GLY A 60 1.74 -15.67 -13.30
N ALA A 61 2.88 -16.23 -13.67
CA ALA A 61 3.00 -17.67 -13.97
C ALA A 61 2.63 -18.55 -12.76
N GLY A 62 2.92 -18.07 -11.53
CA GLY A 62 2.52 -18.73 -10.29
C GLY A 62 1.05 -18.50 -9.90
N TRP A 63 0.47 -17.38 -10.34
CA TRP A 63 -0.90 -17.00 -9.97
C TRP A 63 -1.98 -17.69 -10.81
N GLY A 64 -1.66 -18.06 -12.07
CA GLY A 64 -2.60 -18.72 -12.97
C GLY A 64 -2.74 -20.23 -12.75
N SER A 65 -1.77 -20.86 -12.09
CA SER A 65 -1.70 -22.32 -11.94
C SER A 65 -2.46 -22.87 -10.72
N LYS A 66 -2.84 -22.02 -9.78
CA LYS A 66 -3.58 -22.40 -8.57
C LYS A 66 -4.91 -21.67 -8.49
N GLU A 67 -5.90 -22.33 -7.91
CA GLU A 67 -7.13 -21.66 -7.54
C GLU A 67 -6.81 -20.61 -6.47
N VAL A 68 -7.09 -19.34 -6.79
CA VAL A 68 -6.88 -18.24 -5.84
C VAL A 68 -7.91 -18.34 -4.72
N ASP A 69 -7.45 -18.26 -3.48
CA ASP A 69 -8.32 -18.19 -2.31
C ASP A 69 -9.42 -17.14 -2.53
N ALA A 70 -10.67 -17.53 -2.32
CA ALA A 70 -11.84 -16.66 -2.57
C ALA A 70 -11.79 -15.36 -1.76
N SER A 71 -11.21 -15.41 -0.56
CA SER A 71 -11.05 -14.23 0.30
C SER A 71 -9.96 -13.29 -0.24
N VAL A 72 -8.86 -13.82 -0.78
CA VAL A 72 -7.82 -13.02 -1.47
C VAL A 72 -8.40 -12.40 -2.73
N ALA A 73 -9.12 -13.18 -3.54
CA ALA A 73 -9.79 -12.68 -4.74
C ALA A 73 -10.76 -11.54 -4.41
N ARG A 74 -11.52 -11.67 -3.32
CA ARG A 74 -12.45 -10.65 -2.85
C ARG A 74 -11.75 -9.38 -2.38
N ALA A 75 -10.65 -9.50 -1.64
CA ALA A 75 -9.85 -8.36 -1.19
C ALA A 75 -9.24 -7.59 -2.38
N LEU A 76 -8.73 -8.31 -3.38
CA LEU A 76 -8.23 -7.72 -4.63
C LEU A 76 -9.34 -7.03 -5.43
N ALA A 77 -10.54 -7.62 -5.48
CA ALA A 77 -11.69 -7.04 -6.16
C ALA A 77 -12.15 -5.73 -5.50
N TRP A 78 -12.19 -5.67 -4.18
CA TRP A 78 -12.47 -4.43 -3.45
C TRP A 78 -11.43 -3.34 -3.73
N HIS A 79 -10.15 -3.68 -3.73
CA HIS A 79 -9.10 -2.73 -4.06
C HIS A 79 -9.20 -2.24 -5.51
N ALA A 80 -9.45 -3.11 -6.48
CA ALA A 80 -9.65 -2.72 -7.87
C ALA A 80 -10.83 -1.75 -8.02
N MET A 81 -11.94 -2.02 -7.32
CA MET A 81 -13.11 -1.16 -7.28
C MET A 81 -12.84 0.22 -6.69
N SER A 82 -12.00 0.31 -5.65
CA SER A 82 -11.61 1.59 -5.06
C SER A 82 -10.87 2.51 -6.04
N ARG A 83 -10.32 1.95 -7.09
CA ARG A 83 -9.57 2.65 -8.14
C ARG A 83 -10.38 2.90 -9.41
N ASP A 84 -11.58 2.38 -9.51
CA ASP A 84 -12.48 2.56 -10.65
C ASP A 84 -13.03 3.99 -10.67
N THR A 85 -12.55 4.78 -11.60
CA THR A 85 -12.94 6.20 -11.75
C THR A 85 -14.37 6.39 -12.27
N THR A 86 -15.02 5.33 -12.73
CA THR A 86 -16.45 5.38 -13.12
C THR A 86 -17.38 5.40 -11.92
N LEU A 87 -16.88 4.98 -10.74
CA LEU A 87 -17.63 5.00 -9.49
C LEU A 87 -17.51 6.36 -8.78
N GLY A 88 -18.56 6.72 -8.05
CA GLY A 88 -18.56 7.89 -7.19
C GLY A 88 -17.52 7.78 -6.06
N MET A 89 -17.05 8.93 -5.56
CA MET A 89 -15.98 8.98 -4.54
C MET A 89 -16.37 8.22 -3.26
N ALA A 90 -17.63 8.34 -2.80
CA ALA A 90 -18.13 7.62 -1.63
C ALA A 90 -18.09 6.09 -1.80
N GLN A 91 -18.42 5.61 -3.00
CA GLN A 91 -18.36 4.18 -3.34
C GLN A 91 -16.91 3.68 -3.41
N ARG A 92 -16.02 4.45 -4.04
CA ARG A 92 -14.59 4.14 -4.12
C ARG A 92 -13.95 4.08 -2.74
N HIS A 93 -14.26 5.04 -1.87
CA HIS A 93 -13.77 5.03 -0.49
C HIS A 93 -14.37 3.86 0.31
N GLY A 94 -15.65 3.57 0.16
CA GLY A 94 -16.29 2.39 0.76
C GLY A 94 -15.63 1.08 0.32
N ALA A 95 -15.28 0.95 -0.97
CA ALA A 95 -14.52 -0.18 -1.48
C ALA A 95 -13.12 -0.28 -0.88
N LEU A 96 -12.41 0.85 -0.70
CA LEU A 96 -11.10 0.87 -0.07
C LEU A 96 -11.15 0.41 1.39
N VAL A 97 -12.13 0.87 2.16
CA VAL A 97 -12.36 0.44 3.54
C VAL A 97 -12.71 -1.06 3.62
N ALA A 98 -13.54 -1.55 2.69
CA ALA A 98 -13.85 -2.98 2.59
C ALA A 98 -12.61 -3.82 2.24
N ALA A 99 -11.75 -3.33 1.33
CA ALA A 99 -10.46 -3.97 1.03
C ALA A 99 -9.56 -4.02 2.26
N LEU A 100 -9.47 -2.93 3.03
CA LEU A 100 -8.68 -2.87 4.25
C LEU A 100 -9.13 -3.92 5.26
N ALA A 101 -10.42 -3.99 5.54
CA ALA A 101 -10.99 -4.97 6.46
C ALA A 101 -10.75 -6.42 5.98
N ALA A 102 -10.87 -6.67 4.66
CA ALA A 102 -10.62 -7.99 4.09
C ALA A 102 -9.14 -8.40 4.23
N TRP A 103 -8.18 -7.50 3.95
CA TRP A 103 -6.75 -7.80 4.12
C TRP A 103 -6.36 -7.96 5.59
N GLN A 104 -6.95 -7.20 6.52
CA GLN A 104 -6.75 -7.40 7.96
C GLN A 104 -7.20 -8.80 8.41
N ALA A 105 -8.39 -9.24 7.97
CA ALA A 105 -8.89 -10.58 8.27
C ALA A 105 -7.99 -11.69 7.70
N LEU A 106 -7.51 -11.53 6.46
CA LEU A 106 -6.59 -12.47 5.82
C LEU A 106 -5.26 -12.58 6.55
N VAL A 107 -4.67 -11.46 6.97
CA VAL A 107 -3.42 -11.45 7.74
C VAL A 107 -3.62 -12.06 9.13
N ALA A 108 -4.76 -11.80 9.79
CA ALA A 108 -5.07 -12.42 11.07
C ALA A 108 -5.24 -13.95 10.97
N GLN A 109 -5.80 -14.43 9.86
CA GLN A 109 -5.99 -15.87 9.63
C GLN A 109 -4.69 -16.57 9.22
N ALA A 110 -3.93 -16.01 8.31
CA ALA A 110 -2.67 -16.56 7.78
C ALA A 110 -1.73 -15.43 7.34
N PRO A 111 -0.74 -15.04 8.16
CA PRO A 111 0.10 -13.86 7.93
C PRO A 111 1.24 -14.14 6.94
N THR A 112 0.93 -14.44 5.67
CA THR A 112 1.96 -14.56 4.62
C THR A 112 2.62 -13.22 4.34
N GLY A 113 3.83 -13.24 3.77
CA GLY A 113 4.55 -12.03 3.39
C GLY A 113 3.74 -11.16 2.42
N MET A 114 3.11 -11.76 1.42
CA MET A 114 2.35 -11.02 0.39
C MET A 114 1.02 -10.47 0.91
N ARG A 115 0.38 -11.15 1.85
CA ARG A 115 -0.82 -10.62 2.53
C ARG A 115 -0.47 -9.39 3.37
N ARG A 116 0.66 -9.42 4.10
CA ARG A 116 1.16 -8.25 4.85
C ARG A 116 1.54 -7.10 3.94
N ALA A 117 2.19 -7.36 2.80
CA ALA A 117 2.52 -6.35 1.81
C ALA A 117 1.25 -5.69 1.23
N SER A 118 0.25 -6.49 0.86
CA SER A 118 -1.04 -6.00 0.35
C SER A 118 -1.83 -5.23 1.43
N LEU A 119 -1.82 -5.70 2.68
CA LEU A 119 -2.39 -4.97 3.81
C LEU A 119 -1.73 -3.60 3.99
N ALA A 120 -0.39 -3.56 3.99
CA ALA A 120 0.34 -2.31 4.13
C ALA A 120 0.03 -1.32 3.01
N ARG A 121 -0.09 -1.82 1.76
CA ARG A 121 -0.49 -1.00 0.62
C ARG A 121 -1.87 -0.38 0.82
N VAL A 122 -2.88 -1.18 1.13
CA VAL A 122 -4.26 -0.71 1.29
C VAL A 122 -4.40 0.17 2.54
N ALA A 123 -3.72 -0.15 3.64
CA ALA A 123 -3.69 0.66 4.85
C ALA A 123 -3.10 2.06 4.57
N ASN A 124 -2.02 2.13 3.81
CA ASN A 124 -1.40 3.41 3.45
C ASN A 124 -2.32 4.26 2.55
N GLU A 125 -3.01 3.64 1.59
CA GLU A 125 -4.00 4.31 0.73
C GLU A 125 -5.24 4.78 1.52
N ALA A 126 -5.64 4.04 2.54
CA ALA A 126 -6.76 4.38 3.43
C ALA A 126 -6.37 5.39 4.52
N GLY A 127 -5.09 5.82 4.60
CA GLY A 127 -4.61 6.73 5.64
C GLY A 127 -4.29 6.07 6.98
N ALA A 128 -4.45 4.75 7.12
CA ALA A 128 -4.11 3.98 8.34
C ALA A 128 -2.59 3.72 8.42
N ARG A 129 -1.83 4.80 8.59
CA ARG A 129 -0.37 4.83 8.45
C ARG A 129 0.34 3.99 9.52
N SER A 130 -0.15 3.98 10.76
CA SER A 130 0.37 3.15 11.84
C SER A 130 0.28 1.67 11.49
N LEU A 131 -0.87 1.24 10.98
CA LEU A 131 -1.10 -0.13 10.56
C LEU A 131 -0.19 -0.53 9.40
N ALA A 132 -0.04 0.35 8.40
CA ALA A 132 0.87 0.13 7.28
C ALA A 132 2.32 -0.04 7.76
N THR A 133 2.79 0.85 8.64
CA THR A 133 4.15 0.80 9.20
C THR A 133 4.39 -0.47 10.01
N GLN A 134 3.45 -0.88 10.86
CA GLN A 134 3.56 -2.11 11.64
C GLN A 134 3.62 -3.37 10.75
N ALA A 135 2.76 -3.44 9.73
CA ALA A 135 2.76 -4.57 8.79
C ALA A 135 4.08 -4.66 8.02
N LEU A 136 4.68 -3.52 7.66
CA LEU A 136 5.94 -3.46 6.91
C LEU A 136 7.16 -3.79 7.74
N LEU A 137 7.26 -3.30 8.98
CA LEU A 137 8.44 -3.51 9.82
C LEU A 137 8.71 -5.01 10.00
N GLY A 138 7.73 -5.76 10.48
CA GLY A 138 7.90 -7.20 10.69
C GLY A 138 8.17 -7.99 9.39
N LEU A 139 7.64 -7.53 8.25
CA LEU A 139 7.88 -8.17 6.97
C LEU A 139 9.29 -7.90 6.44
N VAL A 140 9.76 -6.65 6.51
CA VAL A 140 11.10 -6.27 6.08
C VAL A 140 12.17 -7.01 6.90
N ASP A 141 12.00 -7.04 8.23
CA ASP A 141 12.92 -7.75 9.13
C ASP A 141 12.96 -9.25 8.82
N HIS A 142 11.80 -9.86 8.54
CA HIS A 142 11.71 -11.26 8.14
C HIS A 142 12.47 -11.51 6.83
N ILE A 143 12.21 -10.74 5.78
CA ILE A 143 12.88 -10.90 4.47
C ILE A 143 14.39 -10.70 4.59
N LEU A 144 14.84 -9.69 5.35
CA LEU A 144 16.27 -9.42 5.53
C LEU A 144 16.98 -10.54 6.30
N SER A 145 16.31 -11.17 7.25
CA SER A 145 16.90 -12.24 8.07
C SER A 145 16.89 -13.61 7.41
N THR A 146 15.80 -13.95 6.69
CA THR A 146 15.63 -15.29 6.12
C THR A 146 15.98 -15.39 4.64
N GLN A 147 15.97 -14.26 3.93
CA GLN A 147 16.06 -14.18 2.46
C GLN A 147 14.91 -14.93 1.75
N GLU A 148 13.86 -15.28 2.48
CA GLU A 148 12.71 -16.02 1.96
C GLU A 148 11.56 -15.07 1.65
N LEU A 149 10.93 -15.30 0.50
CA LEU A 149 9.77 -14.56 0.04
C LEU A 149 8.83 -15.50 -0.72
N ASP A 150 7.73 -15.90 -0.08
CA ASP A 150 6.67 -16.64 -0.76
C ASP A 150 5.79 -15.68 -1.57
N VAL A 151 5.83 -15.83 -2.89
CA VAL A 151 5.04 -15.05 -3.87
C VAL A 151 4.00 -15.93 -4.59
N GLY A 152 3.62 -17.05 -3.98
CA GLY A 152 2.73 -18.04 -4.60
C GLY A 152 1.26 -17.62 -4.71
N GLU A 153 0.85 -16.49 -4.17
CA GLU A 153 -0.51 -15.93 -4.30
C GLU A 153 -0.48 -14.52 -4.92
N PRO A 154 -1.55 -14.09 -5.61
CA PRO A 154 -1.66 -12.73 -6.12
C PRO A 154 -1.61 -11.69 -5.01
N PHE A 155 -0.88 -10.60 -5.24
CA PHE A 155 -0.68 -9.54 -4.27
C PHE A 155 -0.62 -8.15 -4.94
N LEU A 156 -0.81 -7.11 -4.16
CA LEU A 156 -0.70 -5.73 -4.61
C LEU A 156 0.76 -5.27 -4.57
N ALA A 157 1.19 -4.55 -5.61
CA ALA A 157 2.51 -3.91 -5.60
C ALA A 157 2.65 -3.02 -4.35
N PRO A 158 3.84 -2.96 -3.72
CA PRO A 158 4.03 -2.22 -2.48
C PRO A 158 3.65 -0.74 -2.56
N SER A 159 3.84 -0.09 -3.72
CA SER A 159 3.44 1.30 -3.96
C SER A 159 2.92 1.49 -5.39
N VAL A 160 2.24 2.63 -5.65
CA VAL A 160 1.80 3.02 -7.00
C VAL A 160 2.97 3.10 -7.98
N ARG A 161 4.14 3.58 -7.51
CA ARG A 161 5.33 3.62 -8.35
C ARG A 161 5.80 2.23 -8.77
N PHE A 162 5.75 1.26 -7.86
CA PHE A 162 6.14 -0.12 -8.16
C PHE A 162 5.15 -0.84 -9.09
N GLU A 163 3.90 -0.41 -9.18
CA GLU A 163 2.98 -0.91 -10.22
C GLU A 163 3.50 -0.67 -11.63
N THR A 164 4.23 0.43 -11.85
CA THR A 164 4.77 0.82 -13.17
C THR A 164 6.16 0.29 -13.45
N LEU A 165 6.82 -0.32 -12.47
CA LEU A 165 8.16 -0.88 -12.60
C LEU A 165 8.10 -2.38 -12.87
N PRO A 166 8.74 -2.87 -13.95
CA PRO A 166 8.83 -4.31 -14.17
C PRO A 166 9.70 -4.97 -13.09
N ALA A 167 9.26 -6.12 -12.59
CA ALA A 167 10.03 -6.87 -11.59
C ALA A 167 11.22 -7.65 -12.19
N ALA A 168 11.26 -7.81 -13.50
CA ALA A 168 12.32 -8.49 -14.27
C ALA A 168 12.77 -9.82 -13.61
N SER A 169 14.08 -10.13 -13.63
CA SER A 169 14.65 -11.35 -13.05
C SER A 169 14.92 -11.25 -11.54
N ALA A 170 14.84 -10.06 -10.95
CA ALA A 170 15.19 -9.80 -9.54
C ALA A 170 13.94 -9.59 -8.68
N THR A 171 13.01 -10.55 -8.70
CA THR A 171 11.70 -10.44 -8.04
C THR A 171 11.77 -10.14 -6.54
N SER A 172 12.67 -10.81 -5.81
CA SER A 172 12.84 -10.55 -4.37
C SER A 172 13.38 -9.15 -4.07
N GLN A 173 14.34 -8.67 -4.88
CA GLN A 173 14.86 -7.30 -4.75
C GLN A 173 13.79 -6.26 -5.10
N TRP A 174 12.96 -6.54 -6.11
CA TRP A 174 11.86 -5.66 -6.48
C TRP A 174 10.84 -5.54 -5.34
N VAL A 175 10.42 -6.66 -4.74
CA VAL A 175 9.50 -6.64 -3.59
C VAL A 175 10.13 -5.90 -2.42
N LEU A 176 11.35 -6.27 -2.01
CA LEU A 176 12.04 -5.65 -0.89
C LEU A 176 12.25 -4.14 -1.12
N GLY A 177 12.66 -3.74 -2.32
CA GLY A 177 12.82 -2.34 -2.68
C GLY A 177 11.55 -1.53 -2.53
N GLY A 178 10.41 -2.09 -2.96
CA GLY A 178 9.10 -1.46 -2.80
C GLY A 178 8.64 -1.36 -1.35
N LEU A 179 8.84 -2.42 -0.56
CA LEU A 179 8.49 -2.42 0.86
C LEU A 179 9.33 -1.40 1.64
N LEU A 180 10.63 -1.33 1.38
CA LEU A 180 11.52 -0.34 1.99
C LEU A 180 11.16 1.09 1.61
N GLU A 181 10.76 1.33 0.34
CA GLU A 181 10.27 2.64 -0.10
C GLU A 181 9.07 3.08 0.72
N VAL A 182 8.06 2.22 0.84
CA VAL A 182 6.83 2.55 1.57
C VAL A 182 7.11 2.73 3.07
N LEU A 183 7.94 1.86 3.64
CA LEU A 183 8.33 1.96 5.04
C LEU A 183 9.08 3.28 5.31
N GLU A 184 10.00 3.66 4.43
CA GLU A 184 10.74 4.90 4.53
C GLU A 184 9.81 6.11 4.44
N GLN A 185 8.90 6.13 3.46
CA GLN A 185 7.91 7.20 3.29
C GLN A 185 6.93 7.28 4.46
N SER A 186 6.45 6.13 4.95
CA SER A 186 5.46 6.08 6.04
C SER A 186 6.07 6.44 7.40
N SER A 187 7.33 6.12 7.65
CA SER A 187 8.03 6.44 8.91
C SER A 187 8.69 7.81 8.92
N ALA A 188 8.75 8.50 7.80
CA ALA A 188 9.44 9.77 7.68
C ALA A 188 8.48 10.96 7.91
N PHE A 189 8.74 11.76 8.94
CA PHE A 189 8.03 13.01 9.17
C PHE A 189 8.62 14.17 8.35
N SER A 190 9.93 14.22 8.21
CA SER A 190 10.64 15.17 7.34
C SER A 190 12.06 14.69 7.09
N SER A 191 12.70 15.24 6.05
CA SER A 191 14.12 14.99 5.77
C SER A 191 15.04 15.47 6.90
N PHE A 192 14.57 16.41 7.74
CA PHE A 192 15.33 16.98 8.85
C PHE A 192 15.38 16.09 10.09
N TYR A 193 14.36 15.27 10.32
CA TYR A 193 14.18 14.52 11.57
C TYR A 193 14.42 13.02 11.43
N THR A 194 14.71 12.54 10.23
CA THR A 194 15.03 11.13 10.01
C THR A 194 16.46 10.83 10.38
N GLY A 195 16.63 9.86 11.27
CA GLY A 195 17.91 9.41 11.78
C GLY A 195 18.61 8.39 10.88
N GLN A 196 19.63 7.74 11.44
CA GLN A 196 20.47 6.75 10.72
C GLN A 196 19.69 5.59 10.09
N GLY A 197 18.56 5.18 10.67
CA GLY A 197 17.73 4.13 10.08
C GLY A 197 17.16 4.46 8.70
N ALA A 198 16.84 5.74 8.43
CA ALA A 198 16.44 6.18 7.10
C ALA A 198 17.60 6.13 6.11
N LEU A 199 18.80 6.49 6.55
CA LEU A 199 20.02 6.44 5.75
C LEU A 199 20.30 5.02 5.25
N GLN A 200 20.24 4.05 6.14
CA GLN A 200 20.45 2.64 5.79
C GLN A 200 19.41 2.13 4.77
N ARG A 201 18.13 2.43 4.98
CA ARG A 201 17.06 2.04 4.05
C ARG A 201 17.23 2.68 2.68
N LEU A 202 17.53 3.97 2.62
CA LEU A 202 17.75 4.69 1.36
C LEU A 202 18.97 4.17 0.60
N HIS A 203 20.06 3.86 1.29
CA HIS A 203 21.23 3.21 0.69
C HIS A 203 20.88 1.84 0.09
N LEU A 204 20.15 1.01 0.84
CA LEU A 204 19.76 -0.32 0.37
C LEU A 204 18.85 -0.24 -0.87
N ILE A 205 17.86 0.66 -0.89
CA ILE A 205 17.01 0.90 -2.06
C ILE A 205 17.86 1.35 -3.27
N GLN A 206 18.85 2.21 -3.04
CA GLN A 206 19.76 2.68 -4.10
C GLN A 206 20.63 1.55 -4.63
N GLN A 207 21.19 0.72 -3.77
CA GLN A 207 22.02 -0.44 -4.17
C GLN A 207 21.22 -1.45 -5.01
N MET A 208 19.94 -1.64 -4.71
CA MET A 208 19.04 -2.49 -5.50
C MET A 208 18.60 -1.85 -6.83
N GLY A 209 18.95 -0.60 -7.10
CA GLY A 209 18.62 0.10 -8.34
C GLY A 209 17.21 0.72 -8.38
N PHE A 210 16.46 0.70 -7.28
CA PHE A 210 15.07 1.18 -7.23
C PHE A 210 14.90 2.59 -6.67
N ALA A 211 15.99 3.29 -6.32
CA ALA A 211 15.89 4.64 -5.77
C ALA A 211 15.31 5.64 -6.79
N SER A 212 14.21 6.31 -6.42
CA SER A 212 13.68 7.45 -7.17
C SER A 212 14.62 8.66 -7.06
N GLU A 213 14.41 9.66 -7.92
CA GLU A 213 15.17 10.91 -7.83
C GLU A 213 14.95 11.60 -6.47
N GLN A 214 13.72 11.60 -5.97
CA GLN A 214 13.37 12.14 -4.66
C GLN A 214 14.14 11.43 -3.54
N MET A 215 14.26 10.10 -3.59
CA MET A 215 15.01 9.32 -2.61
C MET A 215 16.51 9.62 -2.66
N ARG A 216 17.09 9.73 -3.86
CA ARG A 216 18.50 10.10 -4.03
C ARG A 216 18.77 11.49 -3.47
N ARG A 217 17.90 12.46 -3.77
CA ARG A 217 18.01 13.81 -3.21
C ARG A 217 17.91 13.81 -1.69
N ARG A 218 16.96 13.05 -1.14
CA ARG A 218 16.80 12.91 0.32
C ARG A 218 18.03 12.28 0.97
N LEU A 219 18.58 11.25 0.37
CA LEU A 219 19.81 10.61 0.84
C LEU A 219 20.97 11.62 0.92
N GLN A 220 21.17 12.42 -0.13
CA GLN A 220 22.18 13.48 -0.16
C GLN A 220 21.97 14.52 0.96
N LEU A 221 20.73 14.95 1.21
CA LEU A 221 20.42 15.89 2.28
C LEU A 221 20.71 15.33 3.67
N ILE A 222 20.40 14.06 3.91
CA ILE A 222 20.68 13.39 5.19
C ILE A 222 22.19 13.24 5.37
N GLN A 223 22.92 12.81 4.33
CA GLN A 223 24.38 12.67 4.37
C GLN A 223 25.11 14.00 4.61
N ALA A 224 24.63 15.09 4.00
CA ALA A 224 25.20 16.42 4.23
C ALA A 224 25.03 16.91 5.67
N ARG A 225 24.02 16.41 6.38
CA ARG A 225 23.76 16.76 7.78
C ARG A 225 24.52 15.88 8.79
N PHE A 226 24.78 14.65 8.43
CA PHE A 226 25.47 13.65 9.25
C PHE A 226 26.69 13.12 8.48
N PRO A 227 27.75 13.96 8.36
CA PRO A 227 28.97 13.61 7.65
C PRO A 227 29.74 12.45 8.30
#